data_708e8c63660c091bbe991704a4719ae7
#
_entry.id   708e8c63660c091bbe991704a4719ae7
#
_cell.length_a   1.000
_cell.length_b   1.000
_cell.length_c   1.000
_cell.angle_alpha   90.00
_cell.angle_beta   90.00
_cell.angle_gamma   90.00
#
_symmetry.space_group_name_H-M   'P 1'
#
loop_
_entity.id
_entity.type
_entity.pdbx_description
1 polymer ?
#
loop_
_entity_poly.entity_id
_entity_poly.type
_entity_poly.pdbx_seq_one_letter_code
_entity_poly.pdbx_strand_id
1 'polypeptide(L)'
;MTSRTAHWQAARLLQAEETHIRSEHTGRSYRIQTAAVGDPPPQGYPVLHILDGDAFFPAALSMAQSLLINPMTRSRAACLIVSIGYPNGEVRDLTQRALDYTPPLPETATEADRRQYGQADRFAAFLDHELAPTLAAKYPVNPKEQALFGHSFGALFGLYSLFTAPDRFKHNLLASPSVWWHNRRVLDFLPSALPADTAVRISVGEHEGRSNRPEQIGREMVAQAKLLAGTLQHLGADAQFTLYPNANHGNTPFYALPDHIEYLRQVWQKK
;
A
#
# COMPACT_ATOMS: atom_id res chain seq x y z
N MET A 1 -53.06 10.24 -0.06
CA MET A 1 -51.73 9.60 -0.24
C MET A 1 -50.68 10.66 0.03
N THR A 2 -50.05 10.67 1.20
CA THR A 2 -48.98 11.61 1.53
C THR A 2 -47.72 11.17 0.81
N SER A 3 -47.25 11.98 -0.13
CA SER A 3 -45.97 11.80 -0.81
C SER A 3 -44.87 11.82 0.24
N ARG A 4 -44.25 10.67 0.53
CA ARG A 4 -43.01 10.60 1.31
C ARG A 4 -41.88 11.13 0.45
N THR A 5 -41.47 12.36 0.67
CA THR A 5 -40.27 12.94 0.06
C THR A 5 -39.05 12.29 0.75
N ALA A 6 -38.25 11.53 -0.01
CA ALA A 6 -36.99 11.00 0.48
C ALA A 6 -35.95 12.14 0.53
N HIS A 7 -35.28 12.29 1.67
CA HIS A 7 -34.16 13.23 1.81
C HIS A 7 -32.84 12.46 1.71
N TRP A 8 -32.06 12.75 0.67
CA TRP A 8 -30.75 12.15 0.44
C TRP A 8 -29.67 12.96 1.16
N GLN A 9 -28.73 12.26 1.77
CA GLN A 9 -27.56 12.84 2.43
C GLN A 9 -26.31 12.10 1.93
N ALA A 10 -25.16 12.79 1.99
CA ALA A 10 -23.88 12.16 1.68
C ALA A 10 -23.62 11.01 2.67
N ALA A 11 -23.27 9.84 2.12
CA ALA A 11 -22.90 8.69 2.95
C ALA A 11 -21.53 8.93 3.61
N ARG A 12 -21.39 8.46 4.85
CA ARG A 12 -20.13 8.52 5.60
C ARG A 12 -19.65 7.10 5.89
N LEU A 13 -18.34 6.91 5.86
CA LEU A 13 -17.74 5.67 6.34
C LEU A 13 -17.81 5.62 7.86
N LEU A 14 -18.31 4.51 8.39
CA LEU A 14 -18.43 4.31 9.83
C LEU A 14 -17.04 4.18 10.47
N GLN A 15 -16.85 4.85 11.62
CA GLN A 15 -15.59 4.80 12.41
C GLN A 15 -14.35 5.29 11.64
N ALA A 16 -14.53 6.00 10.55
CA ALA A 16 -13.43 6.63 9.83
C ALA A 16 -13.29 8.10 10.24
N GLU A 17 -12.06 8.54 10.37
CA GLU A 17 -11.69 9.93 10.59
C GLU A 17 -10.79 10.40 9.45
N GLU A 18 -10.70 11.69 9.27
CA GLU A 18 -9.93 12.30 8.18
C GLU A 18 -9.17 13.53 8.66
N THR A 19 -7.95 13.70 8.15
CA THR A 19 -7.16 14.93 8.29
C THR A 19 -6.35 15.19 7.03
N HIS A 20 -5.87 16.42 6.88
CA HIS A 20 -4.95 16.81 5.82
C HIS A 20 -3.60 17.19 6.43
N ILE A 21 -2.51 16.68 5.85
CA ILE A 21 -1.14 17.02 6.26
C ILE A 21 -0.44 17.67 5.07
N ARG A 22 0.05 18.91 5.28
CA ARG A 22 0.95 19.57 4.35
C ARG A 22 2.37 19.15 4.69
N SER A 23 3.00 18.37 3.81
CA SER A 23 4.36 17.88 4.02
C SER A 23 5.41 18.94 3.70
N GLU A 24 6.37 19.10 4.57
CA GLU A 24 7.57 19.91 4.33
C GLU A 24 8.56 19.17 3.43
N HIS A 25 8.65 17.84 3.56
CA HIS A 25 9.55 17.01 2.76
C HIS A 25 9.19 16.98 1.28
N THR A 26 7.90 16.82 0.96
CA THR A 26 7.43 16.73 -0.43
C THR A 26 6.92 18.05 -0.98
N GLY A 27 6.57 19.02 -0.11
CA GLY A 27 5.89 20.24 -0.50
C GLY A 27 4.44 20.03 -0.95
N ARG A 28 3.86 18.83 -0.78
CA ARG A 28 2.49 18.45 -1.18
C ARG A 28 1.57 18.26 0.02
N SER A 29 0.28 18.26 -0.23
CA SER A 29 -0.73 17.95 0.80
C SER A 29 -1.26 16.54 0.58
N TYR A 30 -1.42 15.82 1.67
CA TYR A 30 -1.97 14.48 1.71
C TYR A 30 -3.28 14.45 2.48
N ARG A 31 -4.24 13.72 1.97
CA ARG A 31 -5.47 13.35 2.66
C ARG A 31 -5.21 12.05 3.41
N ILE A 32 -5.31 12.09 4.72
CA ILE A 32 -5.09 10.92 5.58
C ILE A 32 -6.44 10.51 6.15
N GLN A 33 -6.87 9.29 5.86
CA GLN A 33 -8.03 8.70 6.50
C GLN A 33 -7.57 7.59 7.44
N THR A 34 -8.18 7.51 8.61
CA THR A 34 -7.83 6.52 9.62
C THR A 34 -9.07 5.83 10.14
N ALA A 35 -8.94 4.56 10.51
CA ALA A 35 -9.96 3.84 11.25
C ALA A 35 -9.30 2.90 12.27
N ALA A 36 -9.60 3.12 13.56
CA ALA A 36 -9.26 2.19 14.62
C ALA A 36 -10.35 1.10 14.67
N VAL A 37 -9.97 -0.13 14.36
CA VAL A 37 -10.84 -1.30 14.29
C VAL A 37 -10.60 -2.16 15.51
N GLY A 38 -11.62 -2.36 16.36
CA GLY A 38 -11.52 -3.07 17.65
C GLY A 38 -10.75 -2.31 18.72
N ASP A 39 -10.60 -2.93 19.87
CA ASP A 39 -9.84 -2.35 20.98
C ASP A 39 -8.33 -2.58 20.78
N PRO A 40 -7.48 -1.63 21.17
CA PRO A 40 -6.04 -1.78 20.99
C PRO A 40 -5.50 -2.93 21.84
N PRO A 41 -4.64 -3.80 21.26
CA PRO A 41 -3.89 -4.77 22.04
C PRO A 41 -2.94 -4.07 23.04
N PRO A 42 -2.45 -4.78 24.07
CA PRO A 42 -1.52 -4.20 25.06
C PRO A 42 -0.27 -3.55 24.45
N GLN A 43 0.19 -4.03 23.30
CA GLN A 43 1.34 -3.51 22.56
C GLN A 43 1.00 -2.34 21.63
N GLY A 44 -0.26 -1.93 21.57
CA GLY A 44 -0.80 -0.98 20.60
C GLY A 44 -1.30 -1.63 19.31
N TYR A 45 -1.99 -0.86 18.49
CA TYR A 45 -2.52 -1.33 17.20
C TYR A 45 -1.40 -1.71 16.24
N PRO A 46 -1.42 -2.91 15.63
CA PRO A 46 -0.75 -3.13 14.37
C PRO A 46 -1.35 -2.20 13.30
N VAL A 47 -0.54 -1.70 12.39
CA VAL A 47 -0.97 -0.65 11.44
C VAL A 47 -0.89 -1.16 10.00
N LEU A 48 -1.98 -0.99 9.25
CA LEU A 48 -2.01 -1.19 7.81
C LEU A 48 -2.05 0.18 7.11
N HIS A 49 -0.93 0.54 6.46
CA HIS A 49 -0.84 1.70 5.58
C HIS A 49 -1.30 1.32 4.18
N ILE A 50 -2.17 2.14 3.58
CA ILE A 50 -2.74 1.91 2.25
C ILE A 50 -2.42 3.10 1.35
N LEU A 51 -1.64 2.87 0.32
CA LEU A 51 -1.37 3.84 -0.73
C LEU A 51 -2.52 3.90 -1.73
N ASP A 52 -2.67 5.02 -2.44
CA ASP A 52 -3.85 5.30 -3.25
C ASP A 52 -5.15 5.11 -2.42
N GLY A 53 -5.15 5.69 -1.23
CA GLY A 53 -6.12 5.37 -0.18
C GLY A 53 -7.57 5.56 -0.57
N ASP A 54 -7.89 6.61 -1.34
CA ASP A 54 -9.25 6.87 -1.81
C ASP A 54 -9.83 5.71 -2.65
N ALA A 55 -8.94 4.93 -3.31
CA ALA A 55 -9.34 3.76 -4.08
C ALA A 55 -9.61 2.53 -3.21
N PHE A 56 -8.91 2.36 -2.09
CA PHE A 56 -8.85 1.07 -1.38
C PHE A 56 -9.33 1.11 0.06
N PHE A 57 -9.28 2.27 0.72
CA PHE A 57 -9.66 2.40 2.14
C PHE A 57 -11.09 1.95 2.45
N PRO A 58 -12.13 2.29 1.66
CA PRO A 58 -13.49 1.83 1.96
C PRO A 58 -13.62 0.30 1.97
N ALA A 59 -12.95 -0.38 1.03
CA ALA A 59 -12.97 -1.83 0.95
C ALA A 59 -12.22 -2.47 2.14
N ALA A 60 -11.04 -1.98 2.45
CA ALA A 60 -10.25 -2.45 3.59
C ALA A 60 -10.98 -2.27 4.92
N LEU A 61 -11.59 -1.10 5.12
CA LEU A 61 -12.38 -0.81 6.31
C LEU A 61 -13.58 -1.75 6.47
N SER A 62 -14.36 -1.92 5.40
CA SER A 62 -15.53 -2.82 5.41
C SER A 62 -15.13 -4.26 5.75
N MET A 63 -14.02 -4.74 5.20
CA MET A 63 -13.50 -6.07 5.49
C MET A 63 -13.05 -6.21 6.94
N ALA A 64 -12.22 -5.28 7.43
CA ALA A 64 -11.74 -5.33 8.80
C ALA A 64 -12.89 -5.27 9.83
N GLN A 65 -13.88 -4.41 9.59
CA GLN A 65 -15.09 -4.35 10.41
C GLN A 65 -15.91 -5.67 10.38
N SER A 66 -16.00 -6.30 9.22
CA SER A 66 -16.70 -7.59 9.09
C SER A 66 -16.01 -8.71 9.90
N LEU A 67 -14.69 -8.67 9.98
CA LEU A 67 -13.92 -9.60 10.81
C LEU A 67 -14.17 -9.41 12.32
N LEU A 68 -14.49 -8.19 12.78
CA LEU A 68 -14.87 -7.92 14.17
C LEU A 68 -16.25 -8.49 14.52
N ILE A 69 -17.18 -8.49 13.59
CA ILE A 69 -18.56 -8.98 13.82
C ILE A 69 -18.56 -10.50 13.96
N ASN A 70 -17.69 -11.20 13.24
CA ASN A 70 -17.61 -12.65 13.27
C ASN A 70 -17.01 -13.15 14.61
N PRO A 71 -17.74 -13.94 15.44
CA PRO A 71 -17.23 -14.46 16.70
C PRO A 71 -15.93 -15.28 16.58
N MET A 72 -15.70 -15.91 15.42
CA MET A 72 -14.49 -16.71 15.17
C MET A 72 -13.24 -15.86 14.92
N THR A 73 -13.40 -14.60 14.54
CA THR A 73 -12.29 -13.71 14.12
C THR A 73 -12.15 -12.47 14.97
N ARG A 74 -13.21 -12.01 15.65
CA ARG A 74 -13.26 -10.70 16.34
C ARG A 74 -12.14 -10.45 17.36
N SER A 75 -11.74 -11.47 18.11
CA SER A 75 -10.67 -11.33 19.12
C SER A 75 -9.29 -11.05 18.52
N ARG A 76 -9.19 -11.06 17.20
CA ARG A 76 -7.94 -11.06 16.44
C ARG A 76 -7.98 -10.11 15.25
N ALA A 77 -8.95 -9.22 15.21
CA ALA A 77 -9.17 -8.30 14.10
C ALA A 77 -8.79 -6.84 14.42
N ALA A 78 -8.27 -6.58 15.64
CA ALA A 78 -7.92 -5.23 16.03
C ALA A 78 -6.73 -4.72 15.22
N CYS A 79 -6.90 -3.56 14.57
CA CYS A 79 -5.84 -2.89 13.81
C CYS A 79 -6.17 -1.40 13.61
N LEU A 80 -5.17 -0.62 13.29
CA LEU A 80 -5.32 0.73 12.75
C LEU A 80 -5.13 0.68 11.23
N ILE A 81 -6.13 1.09 10.48
CA ILE A 81 -6.03 1.27 9.03
C ILE A 81 -5.73 2.75 8.77
N VAL A 82 -4.70 3.02 7.99
CA VAL A 82 -4.24 4.36 7.60
C VAL A 82 -4.19 4.45 6.10
N SER A 83 -4.99 5.32 5.53
CA SER A 83 -5.05 5.58 4.10
C SER A 83 -4.27 6.85 3.77
N ILE A 84 -3.43 6.79 2.75
CA ILE A 84 -2.70 7.94 2.23
C ILE A 84 -3.21 8.22 0.82
N GLY A 85 -3.89 9.34 0.65
CA GLY A 85 -4.47 9.82 -0.61
C GLY A 85 -4.14 11.29 -0.83
N TYR A 86 -4.82 11.91 -1.80
CA TYR A 86 -4.59 13.29 -2.19
C TYR A 86 -5.88 14.12 -2.08
N PRO A 87 -5.80 15.43 -1.72
CA PRO A 87 -6.98 16.23 -1.38
C PRO A 87 -7.74 16.78 -2.59
N ASN A 88 -7.48 16.30 -3.81
CA ASN A 88 -8.11 16.78 -5.05
C ASN A 88 -9.46 16.12 -5.38
N GLY A 89 -9.93 15.19 -4.56
CA GLY A 89 -11.21 14.48 -4.76
C GLY A 89 -11.18 13.39 -5.83
N GLU A 90 -10.01 13.08 -6.40
CA GLU A 90 -9.84 11.97 -7.33
C GLU A 90 -9.58 10.67 -6.58
N VAL A 91 -10.11 9.57 -7.12
CA VAL A 91 -9.85 8.22 -6.59
C VAL A 91 -8.36 7.88 -6.64
N ARG A 92 -7.64 8.42 -7.63
CA ARG A 92 -6.17 8.36 -7.77
C ARG A 92 -5.67 9.62 -8.46
N ASP A 93 -4.81 10.38 -7.80
CA ASP A 93 -4.07 11.46 -8.45
C ASP A 93 -2.88 10.88 -9.21
N LEU A 94 -3.03 10.70 -10.52
CA LEU A 94 -2.00 10.07 -11.35
C LEU A 94 -0.70 10.88 -11.43
N THR A 95 -0.78 12.19 -11.25
CA THR A 95 0.38 13.10 -11.31
C THR A 95 1.17 13.08 -10.00
N GLN A 96 0.51 13.32 -8.87
CA GLN A 96 1.20 13.36 -7.58
C GLN A 96 1.75 11.99 -7.17
N ARG A 97 0.97 10.90 -7.38
CA ARG A 97 1.44 9.55 -7.11
C ARG A 97 2.63 9.12 -7.98
N ALA A 98 2.74 9.62 -9.20
CA ALA A 98 3.88 9.32 -10.06
C ALA A 98 5.18 9.92 -9.50
N LEU A 99 5.13 11.11 -8.90
CA LEU A 99 6.24 11.70 -8.18
C LEU A 99 6.57 10.88 -6.91
N ASP A 100 5.56 10.64 -6.07
CA ASP A 100 5.74 10.07 -4.73
C ASP A 100 6.14 8.59 -4.72
N TYR A 101 5.70 7.81 -5.72
CA TYR A 101 5.85 6.36 -5.70
C TYR A 101 6.96 5.82 -6.59
N THR A 102 7.65 6.69 -7.31
CA THR A 102 8.75 6.24 -8.18
C THR A 102 10.12 6.55 -7.56
N PRO A 103 11.05 5.58 -7.61
CA PRO A 103 12.39 5.73 -7.07
C PRO A 103 13.14 6.93 -7.66
N PRO A 104 14.13 7.48 -6.96
CA PRO A 104 15.00 8.52 -7.48
C PRO A 104 15.56 8.18 -8.86
N LEU A 105 15.44 9.13 -9.77
CA LEU A 105 15.89 8.96 -11.15
C LEU A 105 17.43 8.97 -11.24
N PRO A 106 18.02 8.33 -12.26
CA PRO A 106 19.44 8.43 -12.52
C PRO A 106 19.84 9.85 -12.96
N GLU A 107 21.11 10.17 -12.89
CA GLU A 107 21.65 11.48 -13.31
C GLU A 107 21.32 11.81 -14.77
N THR A 108 21.26 10.78 -15.62
CA THR A 108 20.94 10.89 -17.04
C THR A 108 19.47 11.19 -17.36
N ALA A 109 18.59 11.21 -16.36
CA ALA A 109 17.19 11.51 -16.58
C ALA A 109 16.97 12.95 -17.05
N THR A 110 15.98 13.14 -17.92
CA THR A 110 15.63 14.45 -18.47
C THR A 110 14.92 15.33 -17.43
N GLU A 111 14.92 16.63 -17.66
CA GLU A 111 14.14 17.58 -16.85
C GLU A 111 12.62 17.31 -16.92
N ALA A 112 12.14 16.75 -18.03
CA ALA A 112 10.75 16.34 -18.18
C ALA A 112 10.42 15.16 -17.25
N ASP A 113 11.33 14.16 -17.17
CA ASP A 113 11.18 13.04 -16.24
C ASP A 113 11.18 13.51 -14.78
N ARG A 114 12.12 14.39 -14.41
CA ARG A 114 12.24 14.92 -13.04
C ARG A 114 11.04 15.71 -12.58
N ARG A 115 10.28 16.32 -13.50
CA ARG A 115 9.01 17.00 -13.17
C ARG A 115 7.87 16.03 -12.91
N GLN A 116 7.97 14.78 -13.34
CA GLN A 116 6.88 13.80 -13.26
C GLN A 116 7.15 12.65 -12.29
N TYR A 117 8.43 12.35 -11.97
CA TYR A 117 8.84 11.14 -11.27
C TYR A 117 9.98 11.37 -10.27
N GLY A 118 10.26 10.35 -9.46
CA GLY A 118 11.56 10.22 -8.80
C GLY A 118 11.67 10.82 -7.41
N GLN A 119 10.58 10.97 -6.65
CA GLN A 119 10.58 11.56 -5.30
C GLN A 119 10.14 10.59 -4.19
N ALA A 120 10.32 9.28 -4.40
CA ALA A 120 9.97 8.29 -3.39
C ALA A 120 10.76 8.44 -2.08
N ASP A 121 11.96 8.96 -2.13
CA ASP A 121 12.78 9.31 -0.96
C ASP A 121 12.12 10.40 -0.12
N ARG A 122 11.59 11.46 -0.75
CA ARG A 122 10.87 12.54 -0.06
C ARG A 122 9.55 12.06 0.53
N PHE A 123 8.84 11.20 -0.20
CA PHE A 123 7.61 10.60 0.30
C PHE A 123 7.89 9.64 1.47
N ALA A 124 8.97 8.87 1.43
CA ALA A 124 9.43 8.07 2.55
C ALA A 124 9.74 8.93 3.79
N ALA A 125 10.42 10.06 3.61
CA ALA A 125 10.68 11.00 4.69
C ALA A 125 9.38 11.61 5.29
N PHE A 126 8.37 11.90 4.46
CA PHE A 126 7.04 12.29 4.94
C PHE A 126 6.42 11.19 5.82
N LEU A 127 6.49 9.93 5.40
CA LEU A 127 5.94 8.82 6.19
C LEU A 127 6.63 8.70 7.56
N ASP A 128 7.97 8.78 7.57
CA ASP A 128 8.77 8.57 8.79
C ASP A 128 8.71 9.76 9.76
N HIS A 129 8.76 10.99 9.25
CA HIS A 129 8.99 12.17 10.08
C HIS A 129 7.75 13.03 10.32
N GLU A 130 6.69 12.85 9.54
CA GLU A 130 5.47 13.65 9.66
C GLU A 130 4.24 12.75 9.95
N LEU A 131 3.99 11.71 9.14
CA LEU A 131 2.83 10.86 9.32
C LEU A 131 2.96 9.96 10.56
N ALA A 132 4.07 9.26 10.74
CA ALA A 132 4.23 8.32 11.86
C ALA A 132 4.15 9.02 13.24
N PRO A 133 4.79 10.17 13.48
CA PRO A 133 4.59 10.93 14.73
C PRO A 133 3.15 11.42 14.92
N THR A 134 2.48 11.85 13.85
CA THR A 134 1.08 12.27 13.90
C THR A 134 0.16 11.14 14.33
N LEU A 135 0.37 9.94 13.82
CA LEU A 135 -0.39 8.75 14.21
C LEU A 135 -0.10 8.34 15.65
N ALA A 136 1.17 8.34 16.07
CA ALA A 136 1.58 7.97 17.42
C ALA A 136 1.07 8.93 18.49
N ALA A 137 0.88 10.21 18.15
CA ALA A 137 0.27 11.20 19.05
C ALA A 137 -1.24 10.96 19.28
N LYS A 138 -1.91 10.29 18.33
CA LYS A 138 -3.36 10.08 18.38
C LYS A 138 -3.76 8.67 18.81
N TYR A 139 -3.00 7.67 18.40
CA TYR A 139 -3.33 6.25 18.61
C TYR A 139 -2.20 5.52 19.33
N PRO A 140 -2.52 4.53 20.18
CA PRO A 140 -1.51 3.61 20.71
C PRO A 140 -1.08 2.66 19.59
N VAL A 141 -0.09 3.05 18.79
CA VAL A 141 0.42 2.25 17.67
C VAL A 141 1.53 1.30 18.11
N ASN A 142 1.59 0.11 17.50
CA ASN A 142 2.70 -0.82 17.66
C ASN A 142 3.75 -0.54 16.57
N PRO A 143 4.92 0.04 16.90
CA PRO A 143 5.92 0.39 15.90
C PRO A 143 6.58 -0.83 15.22
N LYS A 144 6.45 -2.03 15.81
CA LYS A 144 7.02 -3.27 15.28
C LYS A 144 6.10 -4.03 14.33
N GLU A 145 4.83 -3.66 14.25
CA GLU A 145 3.83 -4.34 13.44
C GLU A 145 3.23 -3.36 12.43
N GLN A 146 4.08 -2.96 11.47
CA GLN A 146 3.72 -2.04 10.40
C GLN A 146 3.59 -2.82 9.08
N ALA A 147 2.49 -2.61 8.37
CA ALA A 147 2.22 -3.18 7.06
C ALA A 147 1.98 -2.08 6.02
N LEU A 148 2.41 -2.30 4.79
CA LEU A 148 2.12 -1.43 3.65
C LEU A 148 1.40 -2.22 2.57
N PHE A 149 0.24 -1.72 2.12
CA PHE A 149 -0.42 -2.16 0.90
C PHE A 149 -0.22 -1.12 -0.20
N GLY A 150 0.27 -1.57 -1.36
CA GLY A 150 0.40 -0.76 -2.56
C GLY A 150 0.05 -1.52 -3.82
N HIS A 151 -0.46 -0.81 -4.82
CA HIS A 151 -0.76 -1.34 -6.15
C HIS A 151 -0.01 -0.58 -7.23
N SER A 152 0.54 -1.28 -8.22
CA SER A 152 1.21 -0.67 -9.39
C SER A 152 2.41 0.18 -8.96
N PHE A 153 2.40 1.51 -9.16
CA PHE A 153 3.41 2.42 -8.62
C PHE A 153 3.42 2.44 -7.08
N GLY A 154 2.26 2.26 -6.42
CA GLY A 154 2.24 2.10 -4.96
C GLY A 154 3.01 0.85 -4.50
N ALA A 155 2.93 -0.25 -5.24
CA ALA A 155 3.74 -1.44 -4.98
C ALA A 155 5.22 -1.24 -5.37
N LEU A 156 5.52 -0.42 -6.37
CA LEU A 156 6.88 0.00 -6.71
C LEU A 156 7.51 0.80 -5.57
N PHE A 157 6.75 1.73 -4.97
CA PHE A 157 7.19 2.43 -3.75
C PHE A 157 7.44 1.43 -2.60
N GLY A 158 6.56 0.45 -2.41
CA GLY A 158 6.75 -0.59 -1.40
C GLY A 158 8.08 -1.33 -1.57
N LEU A 159 8.47 -1.67 -2.80
CA LEU A 159 9.78 -2.24 -3.10
C LEU A 159 10.93 -1.28 -2.79
N TYR A 160 10.82 -0.03 -3.24
CA TYR A 160 11.83 0.99 -2.94
C TYR A 160 12.01 1.18 -1.43
N SER A 161 10.91 1.29 -0.70
CA SER A 161 10.91 1.40 0.77
C SER A 161 11.57 0.19 1.43
N LEU A 162 11.23 -1.02 0.99
CA LEU A 162 11.84 -2.27 1.47
C LEU A 162 13.34 -2.32 1.23
N PHE A 163 13.80 -1.86 0.07
CA PHE A 163 15.21 -1.93 -0.30
C PHE A 163 16.07 -0.88 0.39
N THR A 164 15.49 0.28 0.72
CA THR A 164 16.24 1.41 1.33
C THR A 164 16.08 1.50 2.85
N ALA A 165 14.97 0.97 3.40
CA ALA A 165 14.69 0.96 4.83
C ALA A 165 13.82 -0.27 5.18
N PRO A 166 14.40 -1.47 5.24
CA PRO A 166 13.65 -2.72 5.39
C PRO A 166 12.86 -2.83 6.69
N ASP A 167 13.25 -2.10 7.73
CA ASP A 167 12.57 -2.08 9.02
C ASP A 167 11.33 -1.15 9.05
N ARG A 168 11.08 -0.35 7.99
CA ARG A 168 9.93 0.56 7.94
C ARG A 168 8.60 -0.19 7.93
N PHE A 169 8.50 -1.23 7.11
CA PHE A 169 7.33 -2.08 7.02
C PHE A 169 7.72 -3.55 7.12
N LYS A 170 7.32 -4.19 8.20
CA LYS A 170 7.53 -5.61 8.39
C LYS A 170 6.78 -6.46 7.36
N HIS A 171 5.57 -6.01 6.98
CA HIS A 171 4.71 -6.69 6.02
C HIS A 171 4.51 -5.83 4.79
N ASN A 172 5.04 -6.27 3.65
CA ASN A 172 4.97 -5.59 2.37
C ASN A 172 3.98 -6.33 1.45
N LEU A 173 2.82 -5.72 1.19
CA LEU A 173 1.68 -6.29 0.47
C LEU A 173 1.58 -5.63 -0.90
N LEU A 174 2.20 -6.24 -1.91
CA LEU A 174 2.55 -5.61 -3.18
C LEU A 174 1.72 -6.21 -4.32
N ALA A 175 0.65 -5.52 -4.71
CA ALA A 175 -0.19 -5.92 -5.83
C ALA A 175 0.33 -5.32 -7.14
N SER A 176 0.63 -6.17 -8.11
CA SER A 176 1.07 -5.81 -9.48
C SER A 176 2.21 -4.78 -9.50
N PRO A 177 3.36 -5.02 -8.83
CA PRO A 177 4.42 -4.04 -8.75
C PRO A 177 4.98 -3.69 -10.13
N SER A 178 5.10 -2.38 -10.41
CA SER A 178 5.60 -1.85 -11.69
C SER A 178 7.12 -1.93 -11.79
N VAL A 179 7.70 -3.13 -11.63
CA VAL A 179 9.16 -3.35 -11.65
C VAL A 179 9.80 -2.91 -12.98
N TRP A 180 9.03 -3.00 -14.08
CA TRP A 180 9.46 -2.57 -15.43
C TRP A 180 9.80 -1.08 -15.54
N TRP A 181 9.31 -0.26 -14.58
CA TRP A 181 9.43 1.20 -14.66
C TRP A 181 10.88 1.65 -14.74
N HIS A 182 11.15 2.61 -15.65
CA HIS A 182 12.44 3.22 -15.91
C HIS A 182 13.59 2.19 -15.98
N ASN A 183 13.41 1.21 -16.86
CA ASN A 183 14.35 0.11 -17.06
C ASN A 183 14.67 -0.68 -15.77
N ARG A 184 13.66 -0.98 -14.97
CA ARG A 184 13.76 -1.70 -13.68
C ARG A 184 14.56 -0.95 -12.62
N ARG A 185 14.53 0.38 -12.64
CA ARG A 185 15.31 1.26 -11.75
C ARG A 185 15.25 0.85 -10.27
N VAL A 186 14.14 0.32 -9.78
CA VAL A 186 14.00 -0.10 -8.38
C VAL A 186 15.03 -1.16 -7.98
N LEU A 187 15.50 -2.00 -8.92
CA LEU A 187 16.48 -3.04 -8.64
C LEU A 187 17.90 -2.49 -8.36
N ASP A 188 18.20 -1.27 -8.74
CA ASP A 188 19.47 -0.62 -8.41
C ASP A 188 19.63 -0.33 -6.91
N PHE A 189 18.51 -0.40 -6.15
CA PHE A 189 18.48 -0.23 -4.70
C PHE A 189 18.47 -1.56 -3.93
N LEU A 190 18.57 -2.70 -4.62
CA LEU A 190 18.46 -4.01 -4.02
C LEU A 190 19.56 -4.20 -2.94
N PRO A 191 19.21 -4.52 -1.69
CA PRO A 191 20.20 -4.74 -0.64
C PRO A 191 20.89 -6.10 -0.79
N SER A 192 21.97 -6.31 -0.07
CA SER A 192 22.68 -7.61 -0.03
C SER A 192 21.95 -8.65 0.82
N ALA A 193 21.10 -8.24 1.76
CA ALA A 193 20.28 -9.10 2.61
C ALA A 193 19.08 -8.31 3.15
N LEU A 194 18.04 -9.03 3.55
CA LEU A 194 16.85 -8.50 4.21
C LEU A 194 16.72 -9.11 5.62
N PRO A 195 16.11 -8.40 6.60
CA PRO A 195 15.81 -8.98 7.91
C PRO A 195 14.95 -10.24 7.77
N ALA A 196 15.26 -11.27 8.56
CA ALA A 196 14.59 -12.58 8.46
C ALA A 196 13.09 -12.57 8.81
N ASP A 197 12.63 -11.53 9.52
CA ASP A 197 11.21 -11.34 9.85
C ASP A 197 10.47 -10.42 8.86
N THR A 198 11.13 -10.02 7.78
CA THR A 198 10.50 -9.29 6.67
C THR A 198 9.59 -10.20 5.87
N ALA A 199 8.32 -9.85 5.78
CA ALA A 199 7.35 -10.58 4.98
C ALA A 199 6.96 -9.79 3.73
N VAL A 200 6.97 -10.45 2.58
CA VAL A 200 6.59 -9.86 1.29
C VAL A 200 5.55 -10.73 0.60
N ARG A 201 4.43 -10.15 0.25
CA ARG A 201 3.35 -10.81 -0.49
C ARG A 201 3.20 -10.11 -1.83
N ILE A 202 3.65 -10.76 -2.91
CA ILE A 202 3.56 -10.23 -4.27
C ILE A 202 2.42 -10.94 -4.99
N SER A 203 1.53 -10.17 -5.58
CA SER A 203 0.42 -10.69 -6.36
C SER A 203 0.32 -10.02 -7.73
N VAL A 204 -0.12 -10.78 -8.73
CA VAL A 204 -0.32 -10.31 -10.11
C VAL A 204 -1.52 -10.99 -10.72
N GLY A 205 -2.22 -10.32 -11.63
CA GLY A 205 -3.27 -10.93 -12.44
C GLY A 205 -2.70 -11.72 -13.63
N GLU A 206 -3.34 -12.81 -13.98
CA GLU A 206 -2.92 -13.69 -15.10
C GLU A 206 -2.84 -12.93 -16.44
N HIS A 207 -3.71 -11.95 -16.64
CA HIS A 207 -3.75 -11.17 -17.89
C HIS A 207 -2.81 -9.95 -17.90
N GLU A 208 -2.01 -9.76 -16.86
CA GLU A 208 -1.03 -8.68 -16.84
C GLU A 208 0.18 -8.99 -17.72
N GLY A 209 0.52 -8.05 -18.58
CA GLY A 209 1.57 -8.24 -19.58
C GLY A 209 1.12 -8.89 -20.90
N ARG A 210 -0.13 -9.36 -20.99
CA ARG A 210 -0.75 -9.85 -22.24
C ARG A 210 -1.50 -8.73 -22.97
N SER A 211 -0.96 -7.51 -22.98
CA SER A 211 -1.63 -6.39 -23.64
C SER A 211 -1.15 -6.24 -25.06
N ASN A 212 -2.11 -5.97 -25.98
CA ASN A 212 -1.83 -5.57 -27.35
C ASN A 212 -1.53 -4.07 -27.47
N ARG A 213 -1.50 -3.34 -26.36
CA ARG A 213 -1.18 -1.91 -26.34
C ARG A 213 0.34 -1.74 -26.45
N PRO A 214 0.85 -0.96 -27.42
CA PRO A 214 2.29 -0.79 -27.66
C PRO A 214 3.08 -0.42 -26.40
N GLU A 215 2.51 0.45 -25.56
CA GLU A 215 3.13 0.94 -24.33
C GLU A 215 3.19 -0.11 -23.21
N GLN A 216 2.53 -1.25 -23.38
CA GLN A 216 2.49 -2.36 -22.40
C GLN A 216 3.23 -3.60 -22.89
N ILE A 217 3.63 -3.64 -24.16
CA ILE A 217 4.41 -4.74 -24.72
C ILE A 217 5.78 -4.79 -24.02
N GLY A 218 6.19 -5.98 -23.59
CA GLY A 218 7.48 -6.20 -22.94
C GLY A 218 7.53 -5.91 -21.45
N ARG A 219 6.42 -5.50 -20.81
CA ARG A 219 6.38 -5.30 -19.34
C ARG A 219 6.55 -6.60 -18.56
N GLU A 220 6.21 -7.73 -19.11
CA GLU A 220 6.40 -9.09 -18.54
C GLU A 220 6.03 -9.18 -17.04
N MET A 221 4.95 -8.52 -16.63
CA MET A 221 4.58 -8.30 -15.24
C MET A 221 4.57 -9.58 -14.40
N VAL A 222 4.00 -10.68 -14.95
CA VAL A 222 3.90 -11.96 -14.25
C VAL A 222 5.29 -12.58 -14.06
N ALA A 223 6.12 -12.61 -15.11
CA ALA A 223 7.46 -13.19 -15.05
C ALA A 223 8.36 -12.41 -14.10
N GLN A 224 8.32 -11.08 -14.18
CA GLN A 224 9.13 -10.21 -13.31
C GLN A 224 8.71 -10.32 -11.83
N ALA A 225 7.42 -10.36 -11.53
CA ALA A 225 6.93 -10.51 -10.16
C ALA A 225 7.31 -11.87 -9.55
N LYS A 226 7.24 -12.95 -10.34
CA LYS A 226 7.66 -14.28 -9.91
C LYS A 226 9.16 -14.35 -9.65
N LEU A 227 9.97 -13.79 -10.55
CA LEU A 227 11.44 -13.71 -10.38
C LEU A 227 11.80 -12.89 -9.15
N LEU A 228 11.15 -11.75 -8.95
CA LEU A 228 11.36 -10.88 -7.79
C LEU A 228 11.08 -11.62 -6.48
N ALA A 229 9.96 -12.36 -6.38
CA ALA A 229 9.66 -13.15 -5.18
C ALA A 229 10.80 -14.15 -4.86
N GLY A 230 11.33 -14.86 -5.86
CA GLY A 230 12.49 -15.74 -5.70
C GLY A 230 13.74 -15.00 -5.25
N THR A 231 14.01 -13.83 -5.82
CA THR A 231 15.14 -12.98 -5.42
C THR A 231 15.02 -12.56 -3.94
N LEU A 232 13.84 -12.12 -3.51
CA LEU A 232 13.61 -11.70 -2.12
C LEU A 232 13.74 -12.85 -1.12
N GLN A 233 13.35 -14.07 -1.51
CA GLN A 233 13.60 -15.28 -0.71
C GLN A 233 15.10 -15.55 -0.53
N HIS A 234 15.89 -15.41 -1.59
CA HIS A 234 17.35 -15.57 -1.52
C HIS A 234 18.02 -14.49 -0.63
N LEU A 235 17.41 -13.30 -0.54
CA LEU A 235 17.87 -12.24 0.35
C LEU A 235 17.43 -12.41 1.82
N GLY A 236 16.66 -13.46 2.14
CA GLY A 236 16.27 -13.82 3.51
C GLY A 236 14.83 -13.47 3.88
N ALA A 237 14.03 -12.84 3.02
CA ALA A 237 12.65 -12.49 3.33
C ALA A 237 11.68 -13.70 3.20
N ASP A 238 10.62 -13.73 4.01
CA ASP A 238 9.44 -14.58 3.77
C ASP A 238 8.62 -14.00 2.62
N ALA A 239 9.06 -14.26 1.38
CA ALA A 239 8.43 -13.76 0.17
C ALA A 239 7.54 -14.83 -0.49
N GLN A 240 6.30 -14.47 -0.84
CA GLN A 240 5.34 -15.34 -1.51
C GLN A 240 4.78 -14.65 -2.75
N PHE A 241 4.58 -15.44 -3.79
CA PHE A 241 3.99 -15.02 -5.07
C PHE A 241 2.62 -15.64 -5.26
N THR A 242 1.62 -14.81 -5.59
CA THR A 242 0.25 -15.24 -5.92
C THR A 242 -0.13 -14.77 -7.32
N LEU A 243 -0.60 -15.69 -8.15
CA LEU A 243 -1.19 -15.40 -9.46
C LEU A 243 -2.70 -15.51 -9.37
N TYR A 244 -3.42 -14.41 -9.64
CA TYR A 244 -4.88 -14.43 -9.67
C TYR A 244 -5.39 -14.80 -11.07
N PRO A 245 -6.09 -15.96 -11.21
CA PRO A 245 -6.67 -16.37 -12.49
C PRO A 245 -7.67 -15.33 -13.01
N ASN A 246 -7.68 -15.13 -14.32
CA ASN A 246 -8.58 -14.21 -15.03
C ASN A 246 -8.51 -12.74 -14.55
N ALA A 247 -7.56 -12.37 -13.68
CA ALA A 247 -7.38 -10.99 -13.25
C ALA A 247 -6.49 -10.21 -14.22
N ASN A 248 -6.73 -8.92 -14.29
CA ASN A 248 -5.96 -7.93 -15.02
C ASN A 248 -5.43 -6.84 -14.08
N HIS A 249 -4.61 -5.92 -14.58
CA HIS A 249 -3.99 -4.86 -13.77
C HIS A 249 -5.00 -4.00 -12.97
N GLY A 250 -6.20 -3.78 -13.51
CA GLY A 250 -7.20 -2.92 -12.87
C GLY A 250 -7.94 -3.61 -11.71
N ASN A 251 -8.16 -4.93 -11.79
CA ASN A 251 -8.91 -5.68 -10.77
C ASN A 251 -8.05 -6.52 -9.82
N THR A 252 -6.79 -6.78 -10.15
CA THR A 252 -5.85 -7.50 -9.26
C THR A 252 -5.84 -6.97 -7.82
N PRO A 253 -5.80 -5.63 -7.54
CA PRO A 253 -5.77 -5.15 -6.17
C PRO A 253 -7.01 -5.50 -5.35
N PHE A 254 -8.17 -5.70 -5.99
CA PHE A 254 -9.41 -6.09 -5.33
C PHE A 254 -9.49 -7.59 -5.02
N TYR A 255 -8.67 -8.42 -5.64
CA TYR A 255 -8.42 -9.81 -5.20
C TYR A 255 -7.34 -9.85 -4.11
N ALA A 256 -6.26 -9.07 -4.28
CA ALA A 256 -5.13 -9.06 -3.38
C ALA A 256 -5.47 -8.50 -2.00
N LEU A 257 -6.26 -7.43 -1.92
CA LEU A 257 -6.57 -6.76 -0.65
C LEU A 257 -7.27 -7.68 0.36
N PRO A 258 -8.29 -8.48 0.00
CA PRO A 258 -8.88 -9.49 0.87
C PRO A 258 -7.86 -10.50 1.42
N ASP A 259 -7.10 -11.12 0.54
CA ASP A 259 -6.10 -12.12 0.91
C ASP A 259 -5.04 -11.52 1.84
N HIS A 260 -4.65 -10.27 1.60
CA HIS A 260 -3.66 -9.58 2.41
C HIS A 260 -4.20 -9.20 3.79
N ILE A 261 -5.45 -8.76 3.90
CA ILE A 261 -6.09 -8.47 5.21
C ILE A 261 -6.21 -9.76 6.02
N GLU A 262 -6.62 -10.86 5.40
CA GLU A 262 -6.69 -12.16 6.08
C GLU A 262 -5.31 -12.66 6.51
N TYR A 263 -4.29 -12.49 5.66
CA TYR A 263 -2.90 -12.77 6.03
C TYR A 263 -2.47 -11.97 7.26
N LEU A 264 -2.68 -10.65 7.28
CA LEU A 264 -2.33 -9.79 8.41
C LEU A 264 -3.05 -10.22 9.68
N ARG A 265 -4.35 -10.52 9.59
CA ARG A 265 -5.13 -11.05 10.70
C ARG A 265 -4.48 -12.30 11.31
N GLN A 266 -3.96 -13.20 10.49
CA GLN A 266 -3.32 -14.44 10.95
C GLN A 266 -1.97 -14.20 11.64
N VAL A 267 -1.14 -13.30 11.10
CA VAL A 267 0.21 -13.06 11.63
C VAL A 267 0.22 -12.13 12.84
N TRP A 268 -0.66 -11.16 12.92
CA TRP A 268 -0.81 -10.26 14.06
C TRP A 268 -1.40 -10.93 15.31
N GLN A 269 -1.87 -12.17 15.17
CA GLN A 269 -2.47 -12.98 16.24
C GLN A 269 -1.51 -13.91 16.96
N LYS A 270 -0.40 -14.23 16.32
CA LYS A 270 0.55 -15.23 16.84
C LYS A 270 1.44 -14.70 17.96
N LYS A 271 1.18 -13.46 18.42
CA LYS A 271 1.99 -12.77 19.43
C LYS A 271 1.15 -12.36 20.68
#